data_c295c348947d702bd2e719d80e4b529d
#
_entry.id   c295c348947d702bd2e719d80e4b529d
#
_cell.length_a   1.000
_cell.length_b   1.000
_cell.length_c   1.000
_cell.angle_alpha   90.00
_cell.angle_beta   90.00
_cell.angle_gamma   90.00
#
_symmetry.space_group_name_H-M   'P 1'
#
loop_
_entity.id
_entity.type
_entity.pdbx_description
1 polymer ?
#
loop_
_entity_poly.entity_id
_entity_poly.type
_entity_poly.pdbx_seq_one_letter_code
_entity_poly.pdbx_strand_id
1 'polypeptide(L)'
;YCGVWGLRLSPDIAPVGDIFPLSPGYDTQGWLARSANDLLEVSTAVLGEAPPAGAGLWAGDLGLGIDPAVLAPIRAMALKCGAKEDPAAAELLRLACTEAATAYPVLGGAAAARVHAPWLDRRREAYDPAVWARLDAGRRRTAEELRAAEVIRSRVSEAFRAIFTRHHYVVLPATLGPAVTKAACDNGHRQRLLALNAPASLAGLPAVAAPVKLTDGLTAGVQILFPDMANFGWRSVLERLR
;
A
#
# COMPACT_ATOMS: atom_id res chain seq x y z
N TYR A 1 -1.56 10.62 5.97
CA TYR A 1 -1.28 11.73 6.88
C TYR A 1 -1.90 13.08 6.45
N CYS A 2 -2.19 13.27 5.16
CA CYS A 2 -2.71 14.57 4.66
C CYS A 2 -4.25 14.69 4.75
N GLY A 3 -4.95 13.72 5.28
CA GLY A 3 -6.42 13.73 5.38
C GLY A 3 -7.14 13.69 4.03
N VAL A 4 -6.49 13.16 2.98
CA VAL A 4 -7.06 13.06 1.63
C VAL A 4 -7.45 11.62 1.30
N TRP A 5 -8.40 11.47 0.41
CA TRP A 5 -8.79 10.22 -0.21
C TRP A 5 -7.87 9.90 -1.38
N GLY A 6 -7.62 8.64 -1.65
CA GLY A 6 -6.76 8.22 -2.73
C GLY A 6 -7.22 6.92 -3.38
N LEU A 7 -6.90 6.77 -4.66
CA LEU A 7 -7.08 5.54 -5.40
C LEU A 7 -5.76 5.23 -6.13
N ARG A 8 -5.35 3.98 -6.06
CA ARG A 8 -4.16 3.42 -6.71
C ARG A 8 -4.58 2.28 -7.63
N LEU A 9 -4.07 2.29 -8.86
CA LEU A 9 -4.26 1.20 -9.82
C LEU A 9 -3.26 0.06 -9.59
N SER A 10 -3.50 -1.09 -10.20
CA SER A 10 -2.47 -2.14 -10.34
C SER A 10 -1.36 -1.67 -11.26
N PRO A 11 -0.09 -2.08 -11.04
CA PRO A 11 1.02 -1.74 -11.94
C PRO A 11 0.80 -2.18 -13.39
N ASP A 12 0.16 -3.33 -13.60
CA ASP A 12 0.01 -3.95 -14.94
C ASP A 12 -0.96 -3.20 -15.86
N ILE A 13 -1.81 -2.31 -15.32
CA ILE A 13 -2.88 -1.62 -16.10
C ILE A 13 -2.59 -0.12 -16.22
N ALA A 14 -1.72 0.41 -15.38
CA ALA A 14 -1.37 1.81 -15.50
C ALA A 14 -0.62 2.05 -16.81
N PRO A 15 -1.13 2.92 -17.72
CA PRO A 15 -0.42 3.28 -18.94
C PRO A 15 0.80 4.13 -18.57
N VAL A 16 1.86 3.47 -18.15
CA VAL A 16 3.11 4.12 -17.69
C VAL A 16 4.07 4.43 -18.84
N GLY A 17 3.66 4.21 -20.10
CA GLY A 17 4.52 4.38 -21.26
C GLY A 17 5.15 5.76 -21.42
N ASP A 18 4.43 6.81 -21.04
CA ASP A 18 4.88 8.20 -21.11
C ASP A 18 5.35 8.77 -19.76
N ILE A 19 5.45 7.92 -18.73
CA ILE A 19 5.89 8.34 -17.41
C ILE A 19 7.34 7.92 -17.22
N PHE A 20 8.16 8.83 -16.69
CA PHE A 20 9.53 8.48 -16.33
C PHE A 20 9.51 7.41 -15.23
N PRO A 21 10.09 6.21 -15.47
CA PRO A 21 10.01 5.12 -14.52
C PRO A 21 10.91 5.38 -13.30
N LEU A 22 10.44 4.99 -12.13
CA LEU A 22 11.26 4.90 -10.91
C LEU A 22 11.64 3.44 -10.63
N SER A 23 10.64 2.59 -10.57
CA SER A 23 10.81 1.18 -10.19
C SER A 23 9.81 0.32 -10.98
N PRO A 24 10.17 -0.06 -12.24
CA PRO A 24 9.31 -0.88 -13.08
C PRO A 24 8.83 -2.15 -12.36
N GLY A 25 7.52 -2.43 -12.49
CA GLY A 25 6.83 -3.49 -11.75
C GLY A 25 6.23 -3.05 -10.41
N TYR A 26 6.59 -1.84 -9.92
CA TYR A 26 5.99 -1.20 -8.74
C TYR A 26 5.39 0.18 -9.03
N ASP A 27 5.82 0.79 -10.13
CA ASP A 27 5.26 2.06 -10.60
C ASP A 27 3.79 1.86 -10.97
N THR A 28 2.95 2.78 -10.55
CA THR A 28 1.52 2.75 -10.83
C THR A 28 0.96 4.15 -10.83
N GLN A 29 -0.20 4.30 -11.43
CA GLN A 29 -0.96 5.54 -11.43
C GLN A 29 -2.04 5.52 -10.36
N GLY A 30 -2.52 6.69 -10.03
CA GLY A 30 -3.61 6.91 -9.12
C GLY A 30 -3.88 8.40 -8.98
N TRP A 31 -4.90 8.74 -8.22
CA TRP A 31 -5.25 10.13 -7.96
C TRP A 31 -5.69 10.32 -6.52
N LEU A 32 -5.63 11.56 -6.10
CA LEU A 32 -6.02 11.99 -4.77
C LEU A 32 -7.19 12.97 -4.88
N ALA A 33 -8.10 12.90 -3.92
CA ALA A 33 -9.26 13.77 -3.85
C ALA A 33 -9.50 14.24 -2.41
N ARG A 34 -10.23 15.35 -2.26
CA ARG A 34 -10.54 15.91 -0.95
C ARG A 34 -11.62 15.13 -0.20
N SER A 35 -12.54 14.52 -0.92
CA SER A 35 -13.65 13.75 -0.34
C SER A 35 -13.87 12.42 -1.05
N ALA A 36 -14.65 11.53 -0.43
CA ALA A 36 -15.10 10.30 -1.06
C ALA A 36 -15.93 10.57 -2.32
N ASN A 37 -16.75 11.64 -2.32
CA ASN A 37 -17.56 12.01 -3.47
C ASN A 37 -16.68 12.47 -4.65
N ASP A 38 -15.70 13.34 -4.40
CA ASP A 38 -14.78 13.79 -5.45
C ASP A 38 -13.98 12.60 -6.02
N LEU A 39 -13.54 11.68 -5.14
CA LEU A 39 -12.84 10.46 -5.57
C LEU A 39 -13.75 9.55 -6.41
N LEU A 40 -15.02 9.40 -6.01
CA LEU A 40 -16.02 8.63 -6.73
C LEU A 40 -16.26 9.23 -8.13
N GLU A 41 -16.41 10.54 -8.22
CA GLU A 41 -16.65 11.26 -9.47
C GLU A 41 -15.50 11.11 -10.45
N VAL A 42 -14.27 11.43 -10.03
CA VAL A 42 -13.08 11.31 -10.91
C VAL A 42 -12.82 9.85 -11.29
N SER A 43 -13.00 8.91 -10.37
CA SER A 43 -12.79 7.49 -10.67
C SER A 43 -13.84 6.96 -11.65
N THR A 44 -15.09 7.43 -11.57
CA THR A 44 -16.12 7.11 -12.55
C THR A 44 -15.77 7.65 -13.93
N ALA A 45 -15.29 8.89 -14.01
CA ALA A 45 -14.90 9.50 -15.27
C ALA A 45 -13.71 8.80 -15.94
N VAL A 46 -12.75 8.32 -15.14
CA VAL A 46 -11.50 7.71 -15.65
C VAL A 46 -11.63 6.20 -15.89
N LEU A 47 -12.27 5.48 -14.96
CA LEU A 47 -12.35 4.01 -14.99
C LEU A 47 -13.68 3.47 -15.49
N GLY A 48 -14.73 4.31 -15.56
CA GLY A 48 -16.09 3.88 -15.91
C GLY A 48 -16.77 3.13 -14.76
N GLU A 49 -17.44 2.03 -15.08
CA GLU A 49 -18.15 1.21 -14.10
C GLU A 49 -17.18 0.30 -13.32
N ALA A 50 -17.52 0.07 -12.05
CA ALA A 50 -16.79 -0.83 -11.18
C ALA A 50 -17.66 -2.07 -10.86
N PRO A 51 -17.07 -3.26 -10.74
CA PRO A 51 -17.80 -4.44 -10.30
C PRO A 51 -18.29 -4.23 -8.85
N PRO A 52 -19.42 -4.87 -8.47
CA PRO A 52 -19.89 -4.82 -7.09
C PRO A 52 -18.90 -5.50 -6.15
N ALA A 53 -18.70 -4.93 -4.97
CA ALA A 53 -17.92 -5.56 -3.92
C ALA A 53 -18.83 -6.14 -2.83
N GLY A 54 -18.65 -7.40 -2.51
CA GLY A 54 -19.30 -8.11 -1.39
C GLY A 54 -18.67 -7.75 -0.04
N ALA A 55 -18.49 -8.75 0.82
CA ALA A 55 -17.85 -8.58 2.13
C ALA A 55 -16.32 -8.58 2.01
N GLY A 56 -15.67 -7.70 2.76
CA GLY A 56 -14.22 -7.67 2.91
C GLY A 56 -13.74 -8.35 4.19
N LEU A 57 -12.42 -8.45 4.33
CA LEU A 57 -11.72 -8.85 5.55
C LEU A 57 -11.23 -7.62 6.29
N TRP A 58 -11.48 -7.52 7.59
CA TRP A 58 -10.71 -6.69 8.50
C TRP A 58 -9.49 -7.49 8.98
N ALA A 59 -8.30 -7.09 8.57
CA ALA A 59 -7.06 -7.84 8.85
C ALA A 59 -6.26 -7.29 10.04
N GLY A 60 -6.80 -6.31 10.77
CA GLY A 60 -6.11 -5.72 11.91
C GLY A 60 -4.87 -4.92 11.51
N ASP A 61 -3.92 -4.82 12.42
CA ASP A 61 -2.69 -4.02 12.29
C ASP A 61 -1.45 -4.85 11.88
N LEU A 62 -1.65 -6.07 11.42
CA LEU A 62 -0.59 -7.03 11.10
C LEU A 62 0.38 -7.32 12.28
N GLY A 63 -0.08 -7.11 13.52
CA GLY A 63 0.74 -7.33 14.72
C GLY A 63 1.75 -6.22 15.00
N LEU A 64 1.58 -5.04 14.42
CA LEU A 64 2.49 -3.89 14.61
C LEU A 64 2.24 -3.12 15.91
N GLY A 65 1.24 -3.48 16.70
CA GLY A 65 0.94 -2.85 17.97
C GLY A 65 0.55 -1.37 17.83
N ILE A 66 -0.37 -1.08 16.90
CA ILE A 66 -0.94 0.26 16.77
C ILE A 66 -1.79 0.57 18.00
N ASP A 67 -1.68 1.81 18.49
CA ASP A 67 -2.46 2.28 19.63
C ASP A 67 -3.96 1.96 19.44
N PRO A 68 -4.62 1.33 20.43
CA PRO A 68 -6.05 1.03 20.36
C PRO A 68 -6.92 2.26 20.09
N ALA A 69 -6.54 3.45 20.56
CA ALA A 69 -7.25 4.70 20.29
C ALA A 69 -7.20 5.09 18.81
N VAL A 70 -6.17 4.68 18.08
CA VAL A 70 -6.04 4.86 16.63
C VAL A 70 -6.72 3.71 15.88
N LEU A 71 -6.54 2.48 16.36
CA LEU A 71 -7.03 1.27 15.69
C LEU A 71 -8.56 1.17 15.73
N ALA A 72 -9.20 1.59 16.83
CA ALA A 72 -10.66 1.49 16.99
C ALA A 72 -11.45 2.27 15.92
N PRO A 73 -11.19 3.55 15.62
CA PRO A 73 -11.89 4.27 14.56
C PRO A 73 -11.57 3.72 13.16
N ILE A 74 -10.36 3.20 12.92
CA ILE A 74 -10.02 2.51 11.66
C ILE A 74 -10.86 1.24 11.51
N ARG A 75 -10.97 0.43 12.56
CA ARG A 75 -11.83 -0.77 12.60
C ARG A 75 -13.30 -0.41 12.37
N ALA A 76 -13.79 0.65 12.99
CA ALA A 76 -15.16 1.11 12.78
C ALA A 76 -15.43 1.47 11.31
N MET A 77 -14.48 2.14 10.65
CA MET A 77 -14.57 2.43 9.21
C MET A 77 -14.53 1.15 8.38
N ALA A 78 -13.69 0.18 8.72
CA ALA A 78 -13.63 -1.12 8.03
C ALA A 78 -14.98 -1.85 8.10
N LEU A 79 -15.62 -1.88 9.27
CA LEU A 79 -16.94 -2.47 9.45
C LEU A 79 -18.02 -1.71 8.67
N LYS A 80 -17.96 -0.37 8.63
CA LYS A 80 -18.85 0.46 7.80
C LYS A 80 -18.71 0.15 6.31
N CYS A 81 -17.51 -0.15 5.82
CA CYS A 81 -17.29 -0.62 4.46
C CYS A 81 -17.95 -1.99 4.17
N GLY A 82 -18.28 -2.77 5.18
CA GLY A 82 -18.77 -4.14 5.06
C GLY A 82 -17.68 -5.20 5.21
N ALA A 83 -16.51 -4.84 5.77
CA ALA A 83 -15.49 -5.81 6.16
C ALA A 83 -15.97 -6.61 7.38
N LYS A 84 -15.54 -7.87 7.46
CA LYS A 84 -15.85 -8.79 8.56
C LYS A 84 -14.56 -9.25 9.23
N GLU A 85 -14.67 -9.66 10.46
CA GLU A 85 -13.60 -10.32 11.17
C GLU A 85 -13.50 -11.79 10.74
N ASP A 86 -12.30 -12.22 10.40
CA ASP A 86 -11.90 -13.61 10.16
C ASP A 86 -10.50 -13.74 10.76
N PRO A 87 -10.39 -14.16 12.05
CA PRO A 87 -9.10 -14.22 12.73
C PRO A 87 -8.09 -15.14 12.04
N ALA A 88 -8.55 -16.23 11.42
CA ALA A 88 -7.68 -17.15 10.70
C ALA A 88 -7.10 -16.52 9.43
N ALA A 89 -7.92 -15.80 8.67
CA ALA A 89 -7.45 -15.08 7.49
C ALA A 89 -6.54 -13.89 7.86
N ALA A 90 -6.85 -13.17 8.93
CA ALA A 90 -6.02 -12.08 9.43
C ALA A 90 -4.64 -12.59 9.90
N GLU A 91 -4.60 -13.73 10.60
CA GLU A 91 -3.34 -14.35 11.05
C GLU A 91 -2.51 -14.89 9.88
N LEU A 92 -3.14 -15.51 8.88
CA LEU A 92 -2.48 -15.92 7.64
C LEU A 92 -1.78 -14.74 6.98
N LEU A 93 -2.47 -13.60 6.85
CA LEU A 93 -1.91 -12.41 6.25
C LEU A 93 -0.78 -11.82 7.10
N ARG A 94 -0.97 -11.75 8.42
CA ARG A 94 0.05 -11.27 9.36
C ARG A 94 1.35 -12.04 9.22
N LEU A 95 1.28 -13.38 9.23
CA LEU A 95 2.45 -14.25 9.08
C LEU A 95 3.13 -14.08 7.72
N ALA A 96 2.36 -14.04 6.64
CA ALA A 96 2.89 -13.86 5.29
C ALA A 96 3.60 -12.50 5.10
N CYS A 97 3.09 -11.46 5.77
CA CYS A 97 3.59 -10.08 5.62
C CYS A 97 4.73 -9.71 6.58
N THR A 98 5.12 -10.61 7.49
CA THR A 98 6.14 -10.33 8.52
C THR A 98 7.44 -9.75 7.95
N GLU A 99 7.89 -10.22 6.79
CA GLU A 99 9.14 -9.79 6.16
C GLU A 99 8.94 -8.84 4.97
N ALA A 100 7.71 -8.41 4.70
CA ALA A 100 7.40 -7.56 3.54
C ALA A 100 8.19 -6.23 3.56
N ALA A 101 8.41 -5.66 4.76
CA ALA A 101 9.19 -4.44 4.95
C ALA A 101 10.68 -4.60 4.58
N THR A 102 11.21 -5.82 4.59
CA THR A 102 12.60 -6.12 4.19
C THR A 102 12.68 -6.43 2.68
N ALA A 103 11.71 -7.14 2.13
CA ALA A 103 11.71 -7.55 0.74
C ALA A 103 11.47 -6.40 -0.24
N TYR A 104 10.50 -5.52 0.07
CA TYR A 104 10.13 -4.41 -0.82
C TYR A 104 11.29 -3.46 -1.15
N PRO A 105 12.12 -2.97 -0.18
CA PRO A 105 13.28 -2.14 -0.49
C PRO A 105 14.35 -2.85 -1.30
N VAL A 106 14.47 -4.18 -1.17
CA VAL A 106 15.42 -4.97 -1.96
C VAL A 106 15.00 -5.00 -3.42
N LEU A 107 13.78 -5.42 -3.70
CA LEU A 107 13.26 -5.57 -5.07
C LEU A 107 13.05 -4.21 -5.75
N GLY A 108 12.33 -3.29 -5.09
CA GLY A 108 12.08 -1.95 -5.61
C GLY A 108 13.35 -1.12 -5.75
N GLY A 109 14.26 -1.22 -4.78
CA GLY A 109 15.56 -0.55 -4.83
C GLY A 109 16.43 -1.04 -5.98
N ALA A 110 16.49 -2.35 -6.23
CA ALA A 110 17.21 -2.91 -7.35
C ALA A 110 16.60 -2.52 -8.71
N ALA A 111 15.25 -2.46 -8.80
CA ALA A 111 14.57 -1.98 -10.00
C ALA A 111 14.87 -0.50 -10.26
N ALA A 112 14.77 0.35 -9.24
CA ALA A 112 15.09 1.77 -9.34
C ALA A 112 16.57 1.99 -9.71
N ALA A 113 17.50 1.23 -9.12
CA ALA A 113 18.92 1.32 -9.44
C ALA A 113 19.20 1.00 -10.91
N ARG A 114 18.51 0.03 -11.51
CA ARG A 114 18.63 -0.28 -12.95
C ARG A 114 18.18 0.89 -13.84
N VAL A 115 17.09 1.57 -13.48
CA VAL A 115 16.63 2.76 -14.21
C VAL A 115 17.65 3.88 -14.14
N HIS A 116 18.23 4.11 -12.96
CA HIS A 116 19.16 5.20 -12.73
C HIS A 116 20.61 4.88 -13.16
N ALA A 117 20.96 3.62 -13.46
CA ALA A 117 22.31 3.17 -13.76
C ALA A 117 23.05 4.03 -14.80
N PRO A 118 22.43 4.49 -15.94
CA PRO A 118 23.14 5.24 -16.97
C PRO A 118 23.69 6.60 -16.51
N TRP A 119 23.16 7.17 -15.43
CA TRP A 119 23.56 8.51 -14.98
C TRP A 119 23.83 8.61 -13.47
N LEU A 120 23.64 7.54 -12.68
CA LEU A 120 23.70 7.56 -11.21
C LEU A 120 25.01 8.16 -10.70
N ASP A 121 26.15 7.69 -11.18
CA ASP A 121 27.47 8.17 -10.75
C ASP A 121 27.79 9.54 -11.35
N ARG A 122 27.49 9.75 -12.64
CA ARG A 122 27.75 11.01 -13.35
C ARG A 122 26.97 12.19 -12.78
N ARG A 123 25.79 11.93 -12.19
CA ARG A 123 24.90 12.93 -11.61
C ARG A 123 24.83 12.88 -10.09
N ARG A 124 25.81 12.25 -9.44
CA ARG A 124 25.82 12.02 -7.99
C ARG A 124 25.50 13.27 -7.18
N GLU A 125 26.10 14.40 -7.53
CA GLU A 125 25.93 15.67 -6.81
C GLU A 125 24.55 16.31 -6.98
N ALA A 126 23.80 15.90 -8.00
CA ALA A 126 22.42 16.35 -8.22
C ALA A 126 21.39 15.56 -7.39
N TYR A 127 21.79 14.45 -6.77
CA TYR A 127 20.91 13.66 -5.91
C TYR A 127 20.96 14.16 -4.45
N ASP A 128 19.80 14.10 -3.79
CA ASP A 128 19.81 14.09 -2.33
C ASP A 128 20.68 12.91 -1.84
N PRO A 129 21.59 13.12 -0.87
CA PRO A 129 22.51 12.07 -0.42
C PRO A 129 21.81 10.76 0.04
N ALA A 130 20.63 10.87 0.70
CA ALA A 130 19.89 9.70 1.15
C ALA A 130 19.20 8.97 -0.01
N VAL A 131 18.80 9.69 -1.05
CA VAL A 131 18.25 9.07 -2.28
C VAL A 131 19.35 8.34 -3.02
N TRP A 132 20.50 9.00 -3.24
CA TRP A 132 21.65 8.37 -3.89
C TRP A 132 22.09 7.10 -3.16
N ALA A 133 22.22 7.15 -1.83
CA ALA A 133 22.64 5.99 -1.03
C ALA A 133 21.68 4.80 -1.17
N ARG A 134 20.36 5.04 -1.30
CA ARG A 134 19.36 3.97 -1.53
C ARG A 134 19.50 3.34 -2.91
N LEU A 135 19.73 4.14 -3.95
CA LEU A 135 19.97 3.64 -5.31
C LEU A 135 21.29 2.86 -5.40
N ASP A 136 22.33 3.37 -4.76
CA ASP A 136 23.63 2.70 -4.69
C ASP A 136 23.55 1.36 -3.92
N ALA A 137 22.80 1.30 -2.83
CA ALA A 137 22.51 0.03 -2.17
C ALA A 137 21.69 -0.92 -3.06
N GLY A 138 20.74 -0.40 -3.83
CA GLY A 138 19.95 -1.19 -4.77
C GLY A 138 20.78 -1.87 -5.86
N ARG A 139 21.76 -1.17 -6.45
CA ARG A 139 22.64 -1.72 -7.49
C ARG A 139 23.63 -2.78 -6.98
N ARG A 140 23.88 -2.79 -5.66
CA ARG A 140 24.80 -3.77 -5.02
C ARG A 140 24.09 -5.02 -4.51
N ARG A 141 22.77 -5.14 -4.69
CA ARG A 141 22.03 -6.33 -4.26
C ARG A 141 22.52 -7.57 -4.97
N THR A 142 22.83 -8.59 -4.19
CA THR A 142 23.28 -9.89 -4.72
C THR A 142 22.10 -10.67 -5.31
N ALA A 143 22.41 -11.62 -6.17
CA ALA A 143 21.39 -12.52 -6.73
C ALA A 143 20.69 -13.35 -5.63
N GLU A 144 21.38 -13.64 -4.52
CA GLU A 144 20.82 -14.35 -3.37
C GLU A 144 19.81 -13.48 -2.62
N GLU A 145 20.15 -12.21 -2.30
CA GLU A 145 19.22 -11.26 -1.68
C GLU A 145 17.96 -11.06 -2.53
N LEU A 146 18.13 -10.94 -3.85
CA LEU A 146 17.00 -10.79 -4.77
C LEU A 146 16.12 -12.04 -4.76
N ARG A 147 16.70 -13.24 -4.82
CA ARG A 147 15.91 -14.49 -4.74
C ARG A 147 15.19 -14.64 -3.41
N ALA A 148 15.83 -14.33 -2.29
CA ALA A 148 15.19 -14.36 -0.97
C ALA A 148 13.99 -13.38 -0.90
N ALA A 149 14.14 -12.17 -1.42
CA ALA A 149 13.08 -11.19 -1.47
C ALA A 149 11.91 -11.61 -2.40
N GLU A 150 12.19 -12.30 -3.51
CA GLU A 150 11.17 -12.86 -4.40
C GLU A 150 10.37 -13.99 -3.72
N VAL A 151 11.01 -14.81 -2.88
CA VAL A 151 10.30 -15.83 -2.08
C VAL A 151 9.31 -15.15 -1.13
N ILE A 152 9.72 -14.07 -0.47
CA ILE A 152 8.83 -13.29 0.40
C ILE A 152 7.67 -12.69 -0.42
N ARG A 153 7.95 -12.09 -1.58
CA ARG A 153 6.93 -11.54 -2.48
C ARG A 153 5.90 -12.60 -2.88
N SER A 154 6.35 -13.79 -3.26
CA SER A 154 5.49 -14.91 -3.63
C SER A 154 4.59 -15.33 -2.47
N ARG A 155 5.13 -15.49 -1.26
CA ARG A 155 4.37 -15.82 -0.06
C ARG A 155 3.29 -14.78 0.25
N VAL A 156 3.63 -13.48 0.18
CA VAL A 156 2.66 -12.39 0.36
C VAL A 156 1.54 -12.48 -0.68
N SER A 157 1.89 -12.67 -1.96
CA SER A 157 0.91 -12.76 -3.05
C SER A 157 0.01 -13.98 -2.92
N GLU A 158 0.53 -15.12 -2.46
CA GLU A 158 -0.23 -16.34 -2.20
C GLU A 158 -1.23 -16.18 -1.06
N ALA A 159 -0.80 -15.53 0.04
CA ALA A 159 -1.68 -15.24 1.16
C ALA A 159 -2.87 -14.35 0.73
N PHE A 160 -2.62 -13.28 -0.03
CA PHE A 160 -3.70 -12.45 -0.57
C PHE A 160 -4.62 -13.24 -1.50
N ARG A 161 -4.08 -14.05 -2.41
CA ARG A 161 -4.89 -14.91 -3.29
C ARG A 161 -5.79 -15.85 -2.49
N ALA A 162 -5.27 -16.50 -1.46
CA ALA A 162 -6.06 -17.38 -0.59
C ALA A 162 -7.19 -16.63 0.12
N ILE A 163 -6.92 -15.41 0.60
CA ILE A 163 -7.91 -14.55 1.26
C ILE A 163 -9.00 -14.13 0.27
N PHE A 164 -8.62 -13.70 -0.93
CA PHE A 164 -9.56 -13.25 -1.96
C PHE A 164 -10.46 -14.35 -2.55
N THR A 165 -10.24 -15.61 -2.21
CA THR A 165 -11.22 -16.67 -2.52
C THR A 165 -12.53 -16.54 -1.72
N ARG A 166 -12.49 -15.83 -0.58
CA ARG A 166 -13.64 -15.69 0.35
C ARG A 166 -14.02 -14.24 0.63
N HIS A 167 -13.11 -13.30 0.40
CA HIS A 167 -13.28 -11.88 0.69
C HIS A 167 -13.03 -11.05 -0.57
N HIS A 168 -13.90 -10.09 -0.87
CA HIS A 168 -13.76 -9.25 -2.04
C HIS A 168 -12.66 -8.20 -1.90
N TYR A 169 -12.28 -7.84 -0.68
CA TYR A 169 -11.21 -6.89 -0.37
C TYR A 169 -10.67 -7.11 1.04
N VAL A 170 -9.51 -6.53 1.31
CA VAL A 170 -8.87 -6.54 2.63
C VAL A 170 -8.72 -5.12 3.12
N VAL A 171 -9.08 -4.85 4.37
CA VAL A 171 -8.94 -3.55 5.02
C VAL A 171 -7.85 -3.61 6.07
N LEU A 172 -6.91 -2.68 5.98
CA LEU A 172 -5.76 -2.51 6.88
C LEU A 172 -5.60 -1.04 7.27
N PRO A 173 -4.96 -0.71 8.41
CA PRO A 173 -4.40 0.62 8.59
C PRO A 173 -3.43 0.96 7.45
N ALA A 174 -3.38 2.22 7.03
CA ALA A 174 -2.36 2.73 6.11
C ALA A 174 -1.27 3.53 6.85
N THR A 175 -1.58 3.98 8.07
CA THR A 175 -0.66 4.70 8.95
C THR A 175 -0.70 4.14 10.36
N LEU A 176 0.39 4.35 11.11
CA LEU A 176 0.51 3.91 12.50
C LEU A 176 -0.29 4.79 13.49
N GLY A 177 -0.74 5.94 13.02
CA GLY A 177 -1.40 6.98 13.78
C GLY A 177 -1.46 8.26 12.99
N PRO A 178 -1.63 9.43 13.63
CA PRO A 178 -1.53 10.72 12.97
C PRO A 178 -0.10 11.01 12.51
N ALA A 179 0.07 12.08 11.71
CA ALA A 179 1.38 12.52 11.28
C ALA A 179 2.27 12.82 12.50
N VAL A 180 3.47 12.27 12.48
CA VAL A 180 4.48 12.51 13.52
C VAL A 180 5.35 13.70 13.16
N THR A 181 6.04 14.27 14.15
CA THR A 181 7.05 15.31 13.90
C THR A 181 8.20 14.75 13.06
N LYS A 182 8.96 15.64 12.40
CA LYS A 182 10.14 15.25 11.61
C LYS A 182 11.16 14.45 12.46
N ALA A 183 11.34 14.82 13.72
CA ALA A 183 12.26 14.13 14.65
C ALA A 183 11.78 12.72 15.01
N ALA A 184 10.47 12.52 15.18
CA ALA A 184 9.87 11.23 15.49
C ALA A 184 9.72 10.30 14.27
N CYS A 185 9.92 10.81 13.05
CA CYS A 185 9.95 10.03 11.82
C CYS A 185 11.32 9.36 11.62
N ASP A 186 11.75 8.58 12.60
CA ASP A 186 12.99 7.82 12.59
C ASP A 186 12.93 6.55 11.71
N ASN A 187 14.01 5.78 11.70
CA ASN A 187 14.05 4.55 10.92
C ASN A 187 13.07 3.49 11.43
N GLY A 188 12.85 3.40 12.75
CA GLY A 188 11.90 2.46 13.35
C GLY A 188 10.47 2.77 12.91
N HIS A 189 10.06 4.05 12.97
CA HIS A 189 8.77 4.48 12.48
C HIS A 189 8.58 4.18 10.98
N ARG A 190 9.62 4.46 10.17
CA ARG A 190 9.58 4.16 8.71
C ARG A 190 9.46 2.68 8.42
N GLN A 191 10.17 1.81 9.14
CA GLN A 191 10.08 0.36 8.98
C GLN A 191 8.70 -0.18 9.34
N ARG A 192 8.11 0.28 10.44
CA ARG A 192 6.74 -0.08 10.83
C ARG A 192 5.70 0.40 9.80
N LEU A 193 5.84 1.65 9.32
CA LEU A 193 4.96 2.18 8.27
C LEU A 193 5.10 1.38 6.96
N LEU A 194 6.32 1.00 6.62
CA LEU A 194 6.59 0.17 5.45
C LEU A 194 5.98 -1.24 5.60
N ALA A 195 6.00 -1.82 6.81
CA ALA A 195 5.38 -3.11 7.07
C ALA A 195 3.87 -3.12 6.81
N LEU A 196 3.17 -1.99 7.01
CA LEU A 196 1.76 -1.84 6.63
C LEU A 196 1.54 -1.74 5.11
N ASN A 197 2.43 -1.08 4.38
CA ASN A 197 2.18 -0.67 2.99
C ASN A 197 2.93 -1.54 1.96
N ALA A 198 4.07 -2.15 2.32
CA ALA A 198 4.83 -3.01 1.43
C ALA A 198 4.04 -4.23 0.91
N PRO A 199 3.19 -4.89 1.71
CA PRO A 199 2.43 -6.05 1.25
C PRO A 199 1.58 -5.76 0.00
N ALA A 200 0.85 -4.66 -0.02
CA ALA A 200 0.05 -4.24 -1.17
C ALA A 200 0.91 -3.98 -2.42
N SER A 201 2.09 -3.37 -2.24
CA SER A 201 3.02 -3.08 -3.33
C SER A 201 3.69 -4.35 -3.86
N LEU A 202 4.12 -5.26 -2.98
CA LEU A 202 4.71 -6.56 -3.38
C LEU A 202 3.73 -7.41 -4.18
N ALA A 203 2.45 -7.41 -3.79
CA ALA A 203 1.40 -8.16 -4.47
C ALA A 203 0.78 -7.42 -5.67
N GLY A 204 1.17 -6.17 -5.95
CA GLY A 204 0.65 -5.38 -7.08
C GLY A 204 -0.83 -5.03 -6.98
N LEU A 205 -1.38 -4.91 -5.77
CA LEU A 205 -2.81 -4.77 -5.55
C LEU A 205 -3.29 -3.33 -5.80
N PRO A 206 -4.45 -3.14 -6.48
CA PRO A 206 -5.13 -1.85 -6.52
C PRO A 206 -5.74 -1.54 -5.16
N ALA A 207 -5.82 -0.26 -4.82
CA ALA A 207 -6.22 0.17 -3.48
C ALA A 207 -7.04 1.45 -3.47
N VAL A 208 -7.92 1.57 -2.48
CA VAL A 208 -8.51 2.84 -2.03
C VAL A 208 -7.90 3.18 -0.68
N ALA A 209 -7.48 4.42 -0.50
CA ALA A 209 -7.04 4.97 0.78
C ALA A 209 -8.06 6.01 1.27
N ALA A 210 -8.38 5.96 2.55
CA ALA A 210 -9.34 6.87 3.17
C ALA A 210 -8.77 7.44 4.48
N PRO A 211 -9.03 8.73 4.78
CA PRO A 211 -8.69 9.31 6.07
C PRO A 211 -9.73 8.96 7.14
N VAL A 212 -9.27 8.67 8.34
CA VAL A 212 -10.09 8.46 9.53
C VAL A 212 -9.78 9.57 10.52
N LYS A 213 -10.80 10.30 10.95
CA LYS A 213 -10.65 11.31 12.00
C LYS A 213 -10.45 10.64 13.36
N LEU A 214 -9.50 11.16 14.11
CA LEU A 214 -9.21 10.77 15.49
C LEU A 214 -9.86 11.76 16.46
N THR A 215 -9.89 11.40 17.73
CA THR A 215 -10.54 12.22 18.79
C THR A 215 -9.87 13.57 19.01
N ASP A 216 -8.58 13.68 18.70
CA ASP A 216 -7.79 14.92 18.78
C ASP A 216 -7.92 15.83 17.54
N GLY A 217 -8.78 15.47 16.60
CA GLY A 217 -8.99 16.20 15.34
C GLY A 217 -7.94 15.91 14.26
N LEU A 218 -6.92 15.11 14.56
CA LEU A 218 -5.95 14.62 13.57
C LEU A 218 -6.53 13.46 12.74
N THR A 219 -5.77 12.96 11.80
CA THR A 219 -6.21 11.86 10.93
C THR A 219 -5.21 10.72 10.92
N ALA A 220 -5.72 9.50 10.92
CA ALA A 220 -5.01 8.30 10.52
C ALA A 220 -5.48 7.84 9.14
N GLY A 221 -4.73 6.95 8.49
CA GLY A 221 -5.08 6.38 7.19
C GLY A 221 -5.56 4.94 7.30
N VAL A 222 -6.54 4.59 6.47
CA VAL A 222 -6.92 3.20 6.18
C VAL A 222 -6.67 2.91 4.71
N GLN A 223 -6.30 1.68 4.39
CA GLN A 223 -6.19 1.18 3.03
C GLN A 223 -7.13 -0.01 2.82
N ILE A 224 -7.74 -0.05 1.66
CA ILE A 224 -8.67 -1.08 1.23
C ILE A 224 -8.10 -1.67 -0.05
N LEU A 225 -7.67 -2.92 0.00
CA LEU A 225 -6.92 -3.62 -1.04
C LEU A 225 -7.84 -4.58 -1.77
N PHE A 226 -7.76 -4.60 -3.10
CA PHE A 226 -8.55 -5.48 -3.94
C PHE A 226 -7.64 -6.46 -4.70
N PRO A 227 -8.17 -7.61 -5.18
CA PRO A 227 -7.34 -8.64 -5.80
C PRO A 227 -6.67 -8.19 -7.09
N ASP A 228 -7.41 -7.50 -7.95
CA ASP A 228 -6.97 -7.02 -9.26
C ASP A 228 -7.94 -5.96 -9.80
N MET A 229 -7.69 -5.44 -11.00
CA MET A 229 -8.55 -4.42 -11.61
C MET A 229 -9.91 -4.95 -12.09
N ALA A 230 -10.02 -6.23 -12.46
CA ALA A 230 -11.29 -6.83 -12.87
C ALA A 230 -12.27 -6.95 -11.67
N ASN A 231 -11.72 -7.09 -10.45
CA ASN A 231 -12.45 -7.19 -9.20
C ASN A 231 -12.31 -5.93 -8.34
N PHE A 232 -11.91 -4.80 -8.92
CA PHE A 232 -11.71 -3.54 -8.21
C PHE A 232 -13.04 -2.84 -7.90
N GLY A 233 -13.73 -3.32 -6.88
CA GLY A 233 -15.03 -2.81 -6.44
C GLY A 233 -14.99 -1.49 -5.68
N TRP A 234 -14.14 -0.54 -6.09
CA TRP A 234 -13.89 0.75 -5.45
C TRP A 234 -15.17 1.59 -5.28
N ARG A 235 -16.09 1.56 -6.25
CA ARG A 235 -17.35 2.30 -6.21
C ARG A 235 -18.20 1.89 -4.99
N SER A 236 -18.44 0.59 -4.83
CA SER A 236 -19.24 0.05 -3.71
C SER A 236 -18.68 0.44 -2.35
N VAL A 237 -17.35 0.50 -2.23
CA VAL A 237 -16.67 0.88 -0.99
C VAL A 237 -16.80 2.39 -0.75
N LEU A 238 -16.56 3.23 -1.75
CA LEU A 238 -16.66 4.69 -1.63
C LEU A 238 -18.09 5.11 -1.32
N GLU A 239 -19.10 4.48 -1.92
CA GLU A 239 -20.52 4.74 -1.64
C GLU A 239 -20.92 4.42 -0.19
N ARG A 240 -20.32 3.38 0.40
CA ARG A 240 -20.55 3.05 1.82
C ARG A 240 -19.84 4.00 2.79
N LEU A 241 -18.81 4.70 2.33
CA LEU A 241 -17.95 5.56 3.16
C LEU A 241 -18.30 7.05 3.09
N ARG A 242 -19.05 7.47 2.11
CA ARG A 242 -19.53 8.84 1.96
C ARG A 242 -20.61 9.22 2.99
#